data_9297520b3966fcb895e69d11fe045d8a
#
_entry.id   9297520b3966fcb895e69d11fe045d8a
#
_cell.length_a   1.000
_cell.length_b   1.000
_cell.length_c   1.000
_cell.angle_alpha   90.00
_cell.angle_beta   90.00
_cell.angle_gamma   90.00
#
_symmetry.space_group_name_H-M   'P 1'
#
loop_
_entity.id
_entity.type
_entity.pdbx_description
1 polymer ?
#
loop_
_entity_poly.entity_id
_entity_poly.type
_entity_poly.pdbx_seq_one_letter_code
_entity_poly.pdbx_strand_id
1 'polypeptide(L)'
;MNKQITVPDIGDFENVEIIEILVKQGDEIKKNDPLITLESDKSSVEVPSTEEGTIEKINVKVGDKVSKGDLILTINSKNGNLKSTIPPVTEKIIQEAEKSLNKDTKVETKNNLQKRKIQKEDNRIIINDSNDIDPLETKEWIESLNAVVDNIGNERAHFLLRQLIDQSYRKGSRIPFIQNTPYINTIPPNEEEKSSGDQNIERKIRSLIRWNAAAMVVRANKKFPELGGHIGTFASAATLYDVGMNHFWRAKNHQFGGDLIYFQGHSAPGVYSRAFLEGRLSREQLDNFRQEVGPNGLSSYPHPWLMNNFWQFPTVSMGLGPMLAIYQARFMKYLINRGLIKDENRKVWAFLGDGEMDEPESLGAIALASRENLDNLIFVINCNLQRLDGPVRGNGKIIQELEGSFRGAGWNVIKVIWGSYWDPLLANDKTGLLIKRMNEAVDGEYQAFKAKGGAYVREKFFGKYPELSKLVSSYSDKDIWRLNRGGHD
;
A
#
# COMPACT_ATOMS: atom_id res chain seq x y z
N MET A 1 -4.12 -47.53 -2.44
CA MET A 1 -5.36 -47.29 -1.67
C MET A 1 -6.18 -46.25 -2.39
N ASN A 2 -7.47 -46.54 -2.59
CA ASN A 2 -8.33 -45.57 -3.24
C ASN A 2 -8.61 -44.40 -2.30
N LYS A 3 -8.33 -43.20 -2.74
CA LYS A 3 -8.67 -41.95 -2.04
C LYS A 3 -9.76 -41.25 -2.82
N GLN A 4 -10.65 -40.58 -2.07
CA GLN A 4 -11.76 -39.83 -2.64
C GLN A 4 -11.40 -38.34 -2.58
N ILE A 5 -11.62 -37.63 -3.68
CA ILE A 5 -11.48 -36.17 -3.76
C ILE A 5 -12.86 -35.56 -3.81
N THR A 6 -13.14 -34.68 -2.88
CA THR A 6 -14.42 -33.99 -2.72
C THR A 6 -14.26 -32.48 -2.99
N VAL A 7 -15.38 -31.80 -3.22
CA VAL A 7 -15.42 -30.35 -3.38
C VAL A 7 -14.95 -29.71 -2.10
N PRO A 8 -13.87 -28.88 -2.13
CA PRO A 8 -13.36 -28.18 -0.97
C PRO A 8 -14.32 -27.09 -0.50
N ASP A 9 -13.95 -26.36 0.55
CA ASP A 9 -14.68 -25.18 0.98
C ASP A 9 -14.47 -24.04 -0.02
N ILE A 10 -15.49 -23.78 -0.82
CA ILE A 10 -15.51 -22.71 -1.84
C ILE A 10 -16.30 -21.48 -1.38
N GLY A 11 -16.50 -21.31 -0.05
CA GLY A 11 -17.29 -20.23 0.54
C GLY A 11 -18.78 -20.55 0.63
N ASP A 12 -19.63 -19.53 0.70
CA ASP A 12 -21.08 -19.65 0.92
C ASP A 12 -21.88 -20.13 -0.31
N PHE A 13 -21.24 -20.90 -1.21
CA PHE A 13 -21.89 -21.39 -2.43
C PHE A 13 -22.43 -22.81 -2.24
N GLU A 14 -23.74 -22.97 -2.41
CA GLU A 14 -24.44 -24.28 -2.47
C GLU A 14 -25.03 -24.49 -3.86
N ASN A 15 -25.05 -25.75 -4.35
CA ASN A 15 -25.63 -26.12 -5.63
C ASN A 15 -25.02 -25.41 -6.85
N VAL A 16 -23.68 -25.38 -6.95
CA VAL A 16 -22.95 -24.77 -8.05
C VAL A 16 -22.81 -25.72 -9.23
N GLU A 17 -23.04 -25.25 -10.45
CA GLU A 17 -23.02 -26.08 -11.65
C GLU A 17 -21.59 -26.29 -12.16
N ILE A 18 -21.30 -27.54 -12.58
CA ILE A 18 -20.04 -27.91 -13.22
C ILE A 18 -20.14 -27.58 -14.72
N ILE A 19 -19.32 -26.64 -15.16
CA ILE A 19 -19.28 -26.22 -16.57
C ILE A 19 -18.21 -26.95 -17.38
N GLU A 20 -17.16 -27.46 -16.74
CA GLU A 20 -16.06 -28.14 -17.41
C GLU A 20 -15.40 -29.17 -16.50
N ILE A 21 -14.98 -30.31 -17.08
CA ILE A 21 -14.15 -31.33 -16.44
C ILE A 21 -12.82 -31.37 -17.17
N LEU A 22 -11.73 -30.99 -16.45
CA LEU A 22 -10.39 -30.77 -17.02
C LEU A 22 -9.53 -32.03 -17.06
N VAL A 23 -10.03 -33.15 -16.52
CA VAL A 23 -9.27 -34.40 -16.37
C VAL A 23 -10.09 -35.59 -16.89
N LYS A 24 -9.39 -36.69 -17.21
CA LYS A 24 -10.00 -37.96 -17.72
C LYS A 24 -9.62 -39.14 -16.84
N GLN A 25 -10.45 -40.20 -16.89
CA GLN A 25 -10.12 -41.46 -16.25
C GLN A 25 -8.80 -42.02 -16.81
N GLY A 26 -7.87 -42.36 -15.92
CA GLY A 26 -6.52 -42.80 -16.26
C GLY A 26 -5.43 -41.73 -16.21
N ASP A 27 -5.78 -40.45 -16.11
CA ASP A 27 -4.81 -39.35 -15.99
C ASP A 27 -4.08 -39.43 -14.65
N GLU A 28 -2.80 -39.10 -14.67
CA GLU A 28 -1.99 -38.94 -13.47
C GLU A 28 -2.01 -37.48 -13.04
N ILE A 29 -2.55 -37.19 -11.85
CA ILE A 29 -2.73 -35.86 -11.30
C ILE A 29 -1.78 -35.64 -10.13
N LYS A 30 -1.32 -34.39 -9.99
CA LYS A 30 -0.54 -33.91 -8.86
C LYS A 30 -1.41 -33.05 -7.94
N LYS A 31 -0.93 -32.84 -6.73
CA LYS A 31 -1.57 -31.91 -5.80
C LYS A 31 -1.61 -30.50 -6.40
N ASN A 32 -2.77 -29.85 -6.34
CA ASN A 32 -3.14 -28.56 -6.93
C ASN A 32 -3.39 -28.55 -8.44
N ASP A 33 -3.38 -29.69 -9.14
CA ASP A 33 -3.83 -29.71 -10.54
C ASP A 33 -5.35 -29.42 -10.61
N PRO A 34 -5.83 -28.61 -11.56
CA PRO A 34 -7.24 -28.30 -11.70
C PRO A 34 -8.02 -29.53 -12.20
N LEU A 35 -9.15 -29.83 -11.56
CA LEU A 35 -9.98 -31.02 -11.83
C LEU A 35 -11.26 -30.68 -12.57
N ILE A 36 -12.02 -29.74 -12.09
CA ILE A 36 -13.30 -29.29 -12.63
C ILE A 36 -13.43 -27.78 -12.52
N THR A 37 -14.24 -27.18 -13.38
CA THR A 37 -14.61 -25.77 -13.30
C THR A 37 -16.05 -25.63 -12.88
N LEU A 38 -16.32 -24.86 -11.83
CA LEU A 38 -17.65 -24.55 -11.31
C LEU A 38 -18.06 -23.14 -11.74
N GLU A 39 -19.32 -22.93 -12.10
CA GLU A 39 -19.86 -21.62 -12.42
C GLU A 39 -20.88 -21.19 -11.37
N SER A 40 -20.58 -20.07 -10.69
CA SER A 40 -21.54 -19.39 -9.82
C SER A 40 -22.08 -18.13 -10.50
N ASP A 41 -23.15 -17.56 -9.99
CA ASP A 41 -23.78 -16.33 -10.51
C ASP A 41 -22.83 -15.12 -10.67
N LYS A 42 -21.60 -15.23 -10.17
CA LYS A 42 -20.63 -14.11 -10.15
C LYS A 42 -19.25 -14.44 -10.72
N SER A 43 -18.87 -15.70 -10.82
CA SER A 43 -17.54 -16.10 -11.33
C SER A 43 -17.45 -17.61 -11.59
N SER A 44 -16.52 -18.01 -12.46
CA SER A 44 -16.07 -19.38 -12.61
C SER A 44 -14.88 -19.66 -11.69
N VAL A 45 -14.87 -20.82 -11.03
CA VAL A 45 -13.85 -21.23 -10.07
C VAL A 45 -13.35 -22.63 -10.41
N GLU A 46 -12.03 -22.80 -10.54
CA GLU A 46 -11.41 -24.10 -10.72
C GLU A 46 -11.21 -24.79 -9.36
N VAL A 47 -11.59 -26.07 -9.28
CA VAL A 47 -11.38 -26.89 -8.08
C VAL A 47 -10.08 -27.68 -8.22
N PRO A 48 -9.06 -27.40 -7.38
CA PRO A 48 -7.78 -28.09 -7.44
C PRO A 48 -7.80 -29.44 -6.73
N SER A 49 -6.94 -30.36 -7.18
CA SER A 49 -6.72 -31.63 -6.50
C SER A 49 -6.07 -31.46 -5.12
N THR A 50 -6.64 -32.12 -4.14
CA THR A 50 -6.05 -32.15 -2.76
C THR A 50 -4.99 -33.24 -2.60
N GLU A 51 -4.91 -34.20 -3.53
CA GLU A 51 -4.08 -35.39 -3.47
C GLU A 51 -3.42 -35.68 -4.82
N GLU A 52 -2.41 -36.54 -4.83
CA GLU A 52 -1.73 -37.03 -6.04
C GLU A 52 -2.04 -38.51 -6.29
N GLY A 53 -2.15 -38.87 -7.56
CA GLY A 53 -2.40 -40.26 -7.96
C GLY A 53 -3.00 -40.39 -9.35
N THR A 54 -3.34 -41.60 -9.75
CA THR A 54 -4.00 -41.88 -11.03
C THR A 54 -5.53 -41.92 -10.85
N ILE A 55 -6.26 -41.22 -11.70
CA ILE A 55 -7.74 -41.14 -11.65
C ILE A 55 -8.32 -42.51 -12.01
N GLU A 56 -9.01 -43.12 -11.05
CA GLU A 56 -9.70 -44.40 -11.23
C GLU A 56 -11.12 -44.21 -11.77
N LYS A 57 -11.83 -43.20 -11.24
CA LYS A 57 -13.21 -42.93 -11.65
C LYS A 57 -13.57 -41.48 -11.41
N ILE A 58 -14.28 -40.89 -12.38
CA ILE A 58 -14.92 -39.57 -12.24
C ILE A 58 -16.38 -39.78 -11.90
N ASN A 59 -16.86 -39.15 -10.82
CA ASN A 59 -18.22 -39.39 -10.30
C ASN A 59 -19.21 -38.27 -10.64
N VAL A 60 -18.76 -37.22 -11.34
CA VAL A 60 -19.56 -36.06 -11.73
C VAL A 60 -19.54 -35.87 -13.25
N LYS A 61 -20.52 -35.14 -13.78
CA LYS A 61 -20.63 -34.77 -15.20
C LYS A 61 -20.81 -33.25 -15.35
N VAL A 62 -20.52 -32.74 -16.53
CA VAL A 62 -20.85 -31.37 -16.90
C VAL A 62 -22.35 -31.15 -16.82
N GLY A 63 -22.80 -30.10 -16.14
CA GLY A 63 -24.19 -29.81 -15.83
C GLY A 63 -24.68 -30.33 -14.48
N ASP A 64 -23.88 -31.12 -13.75
CA ASP A 64 -24.23 -31.54 -12.39
C ASP A 64 -24.04 -30.35 -11.42
N LYS A 65 -24.92 -30.29 -10.41
CA LYS A 65 -24.83 -29.31 -9.33
C LYS A 65 -24.17 -29.93 -8.11
N VAL A 66 -23.15 -29.30 -7.60
CA VAL A 66 -22.35 -29.78 -6.47
C VAL A 66 -22.27 -28.77 -5.35
N SER A 67 -22.11 -29.26 -4.13
CA SER A 67 -21.92 -28.48 -2.91
C SER A 67 -20.66 -28.96 -2.20
N LYS A 68 -20.20 -28.18 -1.20
CA LYS A 68 -19.04 -28.54 -0.36
C LYS A 68 -19.17 -29.97 0.18
N GLY A 69 -18.15 -30.77 -0.04
CA GLY A 69 -18.07 -32.16 0.42
C GLY A 69 -18.56 -33.20 -0.57
N ASP A 70 -19.17 -32.80 -1.69
CA ASP A 70 -19.62 -33.75 -2.73
C ASP A 70 -18.43 -34.42 -3.42
N LEU A 71 -18.58 -35.70 -3.75
CA LEU A 71 -17.53 -36.53 -4.34
C LEU A 71 -17.33 -36.21 -5.82
N ILE A 72 -16.14 -35.71 -6.18
CA ILE A 72 -15.77 -35.38 -7.57
C ILE A 72 -15.21 -36.61 -8.28
N LEU A 73 -14.16 -37.22 -7.71
CA LEU A 73 -13.48 -38.34 -8.32
C LEU A 73 -12.75 -39.22 -7.30
N THR A 74 -12.40 -40.43 -7.74
CA THR A 74 -11.61 -41.39 -6.95
C THR A 74 -10.27 -41.60 -7.62
N ILE A 75 -9.19 -41.55 -6.84
CA ILE A 75 -7.84 -41.80 -7.30
C ILE A 75 -7.22 -43.03 -6.65
N ASN A 76 -6.36 -43.69 -7.37
CA ASN A 76 -5.50 -44.74 -6.85
C ASN A 76 -4.13 -44.14 -6.55
N SER A 77 -3.85 -43.87 -5.26
CA SER A 77 -2.54 -43.47 -4.82
C SER A 77 -1.67 -44.72 -4.68
N LYS A 78 -0.66 -44.85 -5.52
CA LYS A 78 0.41 -45.84 -5.31
C LYS A 78 1.08 -45.50 -3.99
N ASN A 79 0.86 -46.37 -2.98
CA ASN A 79 1.58 -46.29 -1.70
C ASN A 79 3.09 -46.36 -1.97
N GLY A 80 3.72 -45.23 -2.09
CA GLY A 80 5.06 -45.06 -1.61
C GLY A 80 4.93 -44.41 -0.25
N ASN A 81 5.29 -45.11 0.81
CA ASN A 81 5.65 -44.50 2.09
C ASN A 81 6.80 -43.54 1.85
N LEU A 82 6.53 -42.36 1.37
CA LEU A 82 7.40 -41.22 1.49
C LEU A 82 7.03 -40.57 2.83
N LYS A 83 7.49 -41.18 3.94
CA LYS A 83 8.10 -40.37 5.02
C LYS A 83 8.85 -39.27 4.29
N SER A 84 8.59 -38.03 4.61
CA SER A 84 9.43 -36.91 4.23
C SER A 84 10.85 -37.24 4.67
N THR A 85 11.61 -37.91 3.85
CA THR A 85 13.05 -38.06 3.98
C THR A 85 13.61 -36.79 3.36
N ILE A 86 13.68 -35.75 4.18
CA ILE A 86 14.80 -34.83 4.09
C ILE A 86 16.03 -35.73 4.15
N PRO A 87 16.94 -35.70 3.16
CA PRO A 87 18.10 -36.56 3.15
C PRO A 87 18.86 -36.41 4.50
N PRO A 88 19.38 -37.46 5.08
CA PRO A 88 20.04 -37.39 6.42
C PRO A 88 21.19 -36.41 6.52
N VAL A 89 21.70 -35.92 5.39
CA VAL A 89 22.71 -34.84 5.28
C VAL A 89 22.15 -33.47 5.74
N THR A 90 20.88 -33.19 5.51
CA THR A 90 20.28 -31.89 5.84
C THR A 90 19.99 -31.77 7.34
N GLU A 91 19.64 -32.85 8.02
CA GLU A 91 19.46 -32.82 9.48
C GLU A 91 20.80 -32.67 10.23
N LYS A 92 21.87 -33.24 9.70
CA LYS A 92 23.21 -33.00 10.26
C LYS A 92 23.70 -31.58 10.10
N ILE A 93 23.40 -30.96 8.95
CA ILE A 93 23.77 -29.56 8.68
C ILE A 93 22.97 -28.60 9.58
N ILE A 94 21.69 -28.90 9.82
CA ILE A 94 20.85 -28.09 10.73
C ILE A 94 21.33 -28.27 12.18
N GLN A 95 21.64 -29.47 12.62
CA GLN A 95 22.16 -29.72 13.97
C GLN A 95 23.59 -29.18 14.19
N GLU A 96 24.42 -29.17 13.16
CA GLU A 96 25.76 -28.55 13.21
C GLU A 96 25.67 -27.03 13.17
N ALA A 97 24.71 -26.45 12.39
CA ALA A 97 24.46 -25.03 12.39
C ALA A 97 23.90 -24.53 13.73
N GLU A 98 22.97 -25.27 14.34
CA GLU A 98 22.44 -24.95 15.68
C GLU A 98 23.51 -25.13 16.78
N LYS A 99 24.43 -26.08 16.64
CA LYS A 99 25.56 -26.23 17.55
C LYS A 99 26.65 -25.18 17.37
N SER A 100 26.88 -24.69 16.16
CA SER A 100 27.80 -23.57 15.90
C SER A 100 27.22 -22.25 16.37
N LEU A 101 25.91 -21.97 16.12
CA LEU A 101 25.21 -20.76 16.64
C LEU A 101 25.27 -20.71 18.18
N ASN A 102 25.10 -21.86 18.88
CA ASN A 102 25.15 -21.90 20.33
C ASN A 102 26.58 -21.81 20.92
N LYS A 103 27.62 -22.06 20.12
CA LYS A 103 29.01 -21.85 20.54
C LYS A 103 29.44 -20.39 20.34
N ASP A 104 29.06 -19.77 19.24
CA ASP A 104 29.47 -18.39 18.92
C ASP A 104 28.75 -17.37 19.81
N THR A 105 27.50 -17.64 20.23
CA THR A 105 26.74 -16.76 21.17
C THR A 105 27.38 -16.70 22.56
N LYS A 106 28.12 -17.72 23.00
CA LYS A 106 28.79 -17.70 24.31
C LYS A 106 30.17 -17.01 24.30
N VAL A 107 30.80 -16.91 23.15
CA VAL A 107 32.12 -16.24 22.99
C VAL A 107 31.94 -14.76 22.68
N GLU A 108 30.96 -14.39 21.85
CA GLU A 108 30.66 -12.98 21.52
C GLU A 108 30.15 -12.18 22.71
N THR A 109 29.39 -12.81 23.64
CA THR A 109 28.87 -12.07 24.81
C THR A 109 29.96 -11.59 25.76
N LYS A 110 31.13 -12.27 25.79
CA LYS A 110 32.25 -11.82 26.62
C LYS A 110 33.13 -10.77 25.94
N ASN A 111 33.32 -10.85 24.64
CA ASN A 111 34.10 -9.87 23.88
C ASN A 111 33.38 -8.54 23.66
N ASN A 112 32.03 -8.55 23.47
CA ASN A 112 31.24 -7.34 23.33
C ASN A 112 31.06 -6.53 24.64
N LEU A 113 31.16 -7.18 25.80
CA LEU A 113 31.11 -6.49 27.09
C LEU A 113 32.40 -5.72 27.42
N GLN A 114 33.54 -6.17 26.89
CA GLN A 114 34.80 -5.43 27.06
C GLN A 114 34.97 -4.30 26.06
N LYS A 115 34.47 -4.43 24.82
CA LYS A 115 34.44 -3.32 23.83
C LYS A 115 33.47 -2.22 24.17
N ARG A 116 32.35 -2.52 24.86
CA ARG A 116 31.36 -1.52 25.29
C ARG A 116 31.81 -0.62 26.45
N LYS A 117 32.89 -0.93 27.15
CA LYS A 117 33.40 -0.09 28.26
C LYS A 117 34.29 1.07 27.80
N ILE A 118 34.72 1.12 26.56
CA ILE A 118 35.67 2.15 26.06
C ILE A 118 34.96 3.24 25.22
N GLN A 119 33.64 3.10 24.89
CA GLN A 119 32.91 4.07 24.06
C GLN A 119 31.79 4.78 24.83
N LYS A 120 32.15 5.47 25.89
CA LYS A 120 31.16 6.23 26.69
C LYS A 120 31.25 7.76 26.51
N GLU A 121 31.80 8.24 25.40
CA GLU A 121 31.78 9.65 25.04
C GLU A 121 31.73 9.81 23.52
N ASP A 122 30.58 9.61 22.91
CA ASP A 122 30.02 10.36 21.79
C ASP A 122 28.71 9.73 21.27
N ASN A 123 27.66 10.51 21.23
CA ASN A 123 26.27 10.02 21.12
C ASN A 123 25.78 9.82 19.66
N ARG A 124 26.64 9.39 18.73
CA ARG A 124 26.24 9.01 17.37
C ARG A 124 26.74 7.61 17.05
N ILE A 125 25.89 6.62 17.23
CA ILE A 125 26.26 5.23 16.94
C ILE A 125 26.12 5.00 15.44
N ILE A 126 27.25 4.83 14.77
CA ILE A 126 27.31 4.26 13.43
C ILE A 126 26.94 2.79 13.55
N ILE A 127 25.97 2.32 12.76
CA ILE A 127 25.71 0.89 12.64
C ILE A 127 26.97 0.27 12.03
N ASN A 128 27.74 -0.46 12.81
CA ASN A 128 28.84 -1.26 12.29
C ASN A 128 28.25 -2.34 11.37
N ASP A 129 28.28 -2.07 10.07
CA ASP A 129 28.09 -3.13 9.09
C ASP A 129 29.32 -4.06 9.21
N SER A 130 29.09 -5.35 9.35
CA SER A 130 30.17 -6.36 9.46
C SER A 130 31.13 -6.35 8.25
N ASN A 131 30.76 -5.64 7.18
CA ASN A 131 31.51 -5.47 5.94
C ASN A 131 32.31 -4.16 5.87
N ASP A 132 32.25 -3.30 6.89
CA ASP A 132 33.00 -2.05 6.90
C ASP A 132 34.48 -2.33 7.20
N ILE A 133 35.32 -2.03 6.22
CA ILE A 133 36.77 -2.29 6.25
C ILE A 133 37.49 -1.29 7.17
N ASP A 134 37.01 -0.04 7.23
CA ASP A 134 37.56 1.02 8.09
C ASP A 134 36.43 1.86 8.72
N PRO A 135 35.92 1.40 9.88
CA PRO A 135 34.85 2.11 10.58
C PRO A 135 35.23 3.53 11.05
N LEU A 136 36.53 3.82 11.18
CA LEU A 136 36.98 5.15 11.57
C LEU A 136 36.85 6.12 10.41
N GLU A 137 37.34 5.76 9.23
CA GLU A 137 37.21 6.54 8.01
C GLU A 137 35.71 6.77 7.68
N THR A 138 34.90 5.73 7.76
CA THR A 138 33.44 5.87 7.57
C THR A 138 32.81 6.87 8.51
N LYS A 139 33.23 6.86 9.78
CA LYS A 139 32.77 7.83 10.78
C LYS A 139 33.16 9.28 10.41
N GLU A 140 34.40 9.48 10.02
CA GLU A 140 34.92 10.81 9.64
C GLU A 140 34.17 11.38 8.42
N TRP A 141 33.88 10.56 7.41
CA TRP A 141 33.07 10.96 6.27
C TRP A 141 31.64 11.39 6.66
N ILE A 142 30.99 10.60 7.55
CA ILE A 142 29.64 10.90 8.03
C ILE A 142 29.64 12.18 8.88
N GLU A 143 30.63 12.36 9.76
CA GLU A 143 30.76 13.58 10.58
C GLU A 143 31.00 14.82 9.72
N SER A 144 31.82 14.70 8.68
CA SER A 144 32.06 15.78 7.71
C SER A 144 30.79 16.17 6.97
N LEU A 145 30.00 15.19 6.53
CA LEU A 145 28.71 15.45 5.88
C LEU A 145 27.72 16.12 6.85
N ASN A 146 27.63 15.63 8.09
CA ASN A 146 26.78 16.23 9.12
C ASN A 146 27.17 17.68 9.39
N ALA A 147 28.47 17.98 9.49
CA ALA A 147 28.95 19.33 9.69
C ALA A 147 28.57 20.27 8.54
N VAL A 148 28.55 19.78 7.30
CA VAL A 148 28.07 20.55 6.14
C VAL A 148 26.57 20.81 6.24
N VAL A 149 25.77 19.80 6.59
CA VAL A 149 24.32 19.95 6.75
C VAL A 149 24.00 20.95 7.86
N ASP A 150 24.64 20.80 9.03
CA ASP A 150 24.35 21.60 10.22
C ASP A 150 24.81 23.07 10.08
N ASN A 151 25.93 23.33 9.39
CA ASN A 151 26.51 24.68 9.32
C ASN A 151 26.19 25.44 8.02
N ILE A 152 25.96 24.72 6.90
CA ILE A 152 25.79 25.33 5.57
C ILE A 152 24.42 25.04 4.97
N GLY A 153 23.81 23.90 5.36
CA GLY A 153 22.49 23.48 4.94
C GLY A 153 22.46 22.38 3.88
N ASN A 154 21.27 21.86 3.66
CA ASN A 154 20.99 20.71 2.79
C ASN A 154 21.41 20.92 1.32
N GLU A 155 21.27 22.12 0.79
CA GLU A 155 21.63 22.44 -0.61
C GLU A 155 23.11 22.19 -0.89
N ARG A 156 23.99 22.60 0.03
CA ARG A 156 25.43 22.38 -0.10
C ARG A 156 25.80 20.91 0.04
N ALA A 157 25.19 20.21 0.99
CA ALA A 157 25.39 18.78 1.16
C ALA A 157 24.96 18.01 -0.10
N HIS A 158 23.82 18.34 -0.68
CA HIS A 158 23.33 17.76 -1.94
C HIS A 158 24.31 17.99 -3.09
N PHE A 159 24.82 19.21 -3.24
CA PHE A 159 25.82 19.52 -4.27
C PHE A 159 27.08 18.66 -4.10
N LEU A 160 27.61 18.53 -2.89
CA LEU A 160 28.82 17.76 -2.61
C LEU A 160 28.60 16.26 -2.88
N LEU A 161 27.48 15.70 -2.43
CA LEU A 161 27.14 14.30 -2.69
C LEU A 161 27.06 14.03 -4.20
N ARG A 162 26.44 14.92 -4.97
CA ARG A 162 26.38 14.79 -6.44
C ARG A 162 27.79 14.78 -7.05
N GLN A 163 28.70 15.69 -6.61
CA GLN A 163 30.07 15.72 -7.11
C GLN A 163 30.86 14.44 -6.76
N LEU A 164 30.64 13.89 -5.55
CA LEU A 164 31.27 12.65 -5.13
C LEU A 164 30.79 11.46 -5.96
N ILE A 165 29.49 11.39 -6.23
CA ILE A 165 28.89 10.37 -7.09
C ILE A 165 29.45 10.47 -8.51
N ASP A 166 29.47 11.66 -9.12
CA ASP A 166 30.03 11.89 -10.47
C ASP A 166 31.52 11.50 -10.53
N GLN A 167 32.28 11.86 -9.50
CA GLN A 167 33.70 11.51 -9.43
C GLN A 167 33.91 10.00 -9.27
N SER A 168 33.06 9.33 -8.51
CA SER A 168 33.09 7.89 -8.33
C SER A 168 32.86 7.16 -9.68
N TYR A 169 31.85 7.58 -10.45
CA TYR A 169 31.62 7.04 -11.79
C TYR A 169 32.81 7.26 -12.73
N ARG A 170 33.43 8.46 -12.71
CA ARG A 170 34.63 8.75 -13.50
C ARG A 170 35.82 7.85 -13.15
N LYS A 171 35.91 7.39 -11.90
CA LYS A 171 36.91 6.44 -11.42
C LYS A 171 36.55 4.98 -11.69
N GLY A 172 35.40 4.72 -12.33
CA GLY A 172 34.93 3.37 -12.66
C GLY A 172 34.32 2.60 -11.50
N SER A 173 34.01 3.25 -10.38
CA SER A 173 33.30 2.62 -9.28
C SER A 173 31.88 2.31 -9.68
N ARG A 174 31.42 1.09 -9.37
CA ARG A 174 30.02 0.70 -9.51
C ARG A 174 29.29 1.06 -8.23
N ILE A 175 28.65 2.22 -8.22
CA ILE A 175 27.80 2.63 -7.10
C ILE A 175 26.50 1.85 -7.20
N PRO A 176 26.04 1.17 -6.14
CA PRO A 176 24.72 0.56 -6.10
C PRO A 176 23.68 1.67 -6.31
N PHE A 177 22.94 1.61 -7.41
CA PHE A 177 21.88 2.58 -7.69
C PHE A 177 20.64 2.17 -6.90
N ILE A 178 20.26 2.96 -5.91
CA ILE A 178 19.00 2.85 -5.17
C ILE A 178 18.11 4.00 -5.62
N GLN A 179 17.03 3.68 -6.34
CA GLN A 179 16.04 4.68 -6.78
C GLN A 179 15.18 5.22 -5.63
N ASN A 180 15.20 4.54 -4.49
CA ASN A 180 14.29 4.76 -3.39
C ASN A 180 15.01 5.42 -2.22
N THR A 181 14.32 6.33 -1.55
CA THR A 181 14.71 6.81 -0.22
C THR A 181 14.28 5.80 0.86
N PRO A 182 14.82 5.85 2.08
CA PRO A 182 14.36 5.00 3.18
C PRO A 182 12.85 5.05 3.36
N TYR A 183 12.26 4.00 3.97
CA TYR A 183 10.82 3.88 4.18
C TYR A 183 10.33 4.74 5.35
N ILE A 184 10.56 6.05 5.21
CA ILE A 184 10.20 7.12 6.16
C ILE A 184 9.57 8.28 5.40
N ASN A 185 9.01 9.24 6.13
CA ASN A 185 8.48 10.47 5.56
C ASN A 185 9.60 11.26 4.87
N THR A 186 9.29 11.87 3.73
CA THR A 186 10.26 12.68 2.98
C THR A 186 10.58 13.99 3.72
N ILE A 187 9.56 14.62 4.30
CA ILE A 187 9.70 15.83 5.10
C ILE A 187 9.85 15.41 6.56
N PRO A 188 10.96 15.73 7.22
CA PRO A 188 11.17 15.39 8.62
C PRO A 188 10.33 16.31 9.54
N PRO A 189 9.98 15.87 10.77
CA PRO A 189 9.07 16.61 11.67
C PRO A 189 9.51 18.05 12.00
N ASN A 190 10.80 18.32 11.97
CA ASN A 190 11.34 19.67 12.22
C ASN A 190 11.19 20.64 11.03
N GLU A 191 10.89 20.11 9.84
CA GLU A 191 10.63 20.89 8.63
C GLU A 191 9.14 20.92 8.25
N GLU A 192 8.29 20.18 8.98
CA GLU A 192 6.85 20.19 8.74
C GLU A 192 6.22 21.54 9.15
N GLU A 193 5.46 22.10 8.21
CA GLU A 193 4.60 23.24 8.54
C GLU A 193 3.46 22.80 9.45
N LYS A 194 3.18 23.58 10.47
CA LYS A 194 2.04 23.31 11.36
C LYS A 194 0.74 23.55 10.62
N SER A 195 -0.19 22.59 10.74
CA SER A 195 -1.54 22.75 10.22
C SER A 195 -2.20 23.99 10.78
N SER A 196 -2.73 24.82 9.89
CA SER A 196 -3.55 25.98 10.26
C SER A 196 -4.98 25.52 10.66
N GLY A 197 -5.67 26.34 11.43
CA GLY A 197 -7.06 26.07 11.82
C GLY A 197 -7.22 25.29 13.15
N ASP A 198 -8.47 25.00 13.49
CA ASP A 198 -8.83 24.25 14.70
C ASP A 198 -8.95 22.76 14.41
N GLN A 199 -7.92 22.01 14.75
CA GLN A 199 -7.87 20.55 14.56
C GLN A 199 -9.01 19.80 15.26
N ASN A 200 -9.60 20.34 16.34
CA ASN A 200 -10.74 19.71 17.01
C ASN A 200 -12.01 19.84 16.20
N ILE A 201 -12.22 21.01 15.55
CA ILE A 201 -13.34 21.21 14.64
C ILE A 201 -13.17 20.33 13.41
N GLU A 202 -12.00 20.32 12.80
CA GLU A 202 -11.71 19.49 11.62
C GLU A 202 -11.91 18.01 11.91
N ARG A 203 -11.44 17.53 13.07
CA ARG A 203 -11.68 16.14 13.49
C ARG A 203 -13.17 15.82 13.60
N LYS A 204 -13.99 16.74 14.12
CA LYS A 204 -15.45 16.57 14.21
C LYS A 204 -16.07 16.53 12.80
N ILE A 205 -15.69 17.45 11.92
CA ILE A 205 -16.17 17.49 10.53
C ILE A 205 -15.81 16.16 9.83
N ARG A 206 -14.55 15.73 9.87
CA ARG A 206 -14.10 14.48 9.29
C ARG A 206 -14.85 13.27 9.86
N SER A 207 -15.11 13.25 11.16
CA SER A 207 -15.89 12.18 11.80
C SER A 207 -17.34 12.13 11.29
N LEU A 208 -17.97 13.28 11.12
CA LEU A 208 -19.33 13.38 10.55
C LEU A 208 -19.38 12.93 9.09
N ILE A 209 -18.39 13.35 8.29
CA ILE A 209 -18.29 12.93 6.90
C ILE A 209 -18.14 11.41 6.81
N ARG A 210 -17.23 10.83 7.59
CA ARG A 210 -17.01 9.37 7.61
C ARG A 210 -18.25 8.61 8.06
N TRP A 211 -18.92 9.09 9.09
CA TRP A 211 -20.17 8.51 9.56
C TRP A 211 -21.26 8.53 8.50
N ASN A 212 -21.52 9.69 7.87
CA ASN A 212 -22.56 9.83 6.85
C ASN A 212 -22.24 8.98 5.62
N ALA A 213 -20.98 8.93 5.18
CA ALA A 213 -20.55 8.08 4.08
C ALA A 213 -20.80 6.59 4.37
N ALA A 214 -20.43 6.12 5.56
CA ALA A 214 -20.69 4.74 5.98
C ALA A 214 -22.19 4.46 6.12
N ALA A 215 -22.95 5.37 6.74
CA ALA A 215 -24.40 5.24 6.89
C ALA A 215 -25.12 5.17 5.54
N MET A 216 -24.73 6.00 4.57
CA MET A 216 -25.27 6.00 3.21
C MET A 216 -25.10 4.64 2.53
N VAL A 217 -23.87 4.09 2.54
CA VAL A 217 -23.57 2.79 1.92
C VAL A 217 -24.31 1.65 2.63
N VAL A 218 -24.28 1.61 3.98
CA VAL A 218 -24.96 0.56 4.76
C VAL A 218 -26.48 0.61 4.58
N ARG A 219 -27.07 1.81 4.53
CA ARG A 219 -28.52 1.97 4.32
C ARG A 219 -28.94 1.54 2.92
N ALA A 220 -28.16 1.90 1.90
CA ALA A 220 -28.39 1.46 0.52
C ALA A 220 -28.37 -0.06 0.43
N ASN A 221 -27.35 -0.72 1.00
CA ASN A 221 -27.22 -2.18 1.00
C ASN A 221 -28.32 -2.89 1.80
N LYS A 222 -28.81 -2.29 2.89
CA LYS A 222 -29.95 -2.87 3.62
C LYS A 222 -31.26 -2.80 2.84
N LYS A 223 -31.44 -1.75 2.04
CA LYS A 223 -32.65 -1.55 1.22
C LYS A 223 -32.61 -2.37 -0.07
N PHE A 224 -31.44 -2.44 -0.68
CA PHE A 224 -31.18 -3.14 -1.95
C PHE A 224 -29.82 -3.87 -1.85
N PRO A 225 -29.82 -5.14 -1.41
CA PRO A 225 -28.57 -5.89 -1.16
C PRO A 225 -27.64 -5.97 -2.38
N GLU A 226 -28.20 -5.98 -3.60
CA GLU A 226 -27.44 -6.09 -4.85
C GLU A 226 -26.75 -4.78 -5.27
N LEU A 227 -27.11 -3.64 -4.69
CA LEU A 227 -26.50 -2.36 -5.08
C LEU A 227 -25.03 -2.28 -4.73
N GLY A 228 -24.63 -2.96 -3.66
CA GLY A 228 -23.26 -2.89 -3.17
C GLY A 228 -22.86 -1.46 -2.73
N GLY A 229 -21.59 -1.17 -2.81
CA GLY A 229 -21.02 0.13 -2.48
C GLY A 229 -19.67 -0.01 -1.81
N HIS A 230 -18.76 0.90 -2.10
CA HIS A 230 -17.41 0.89 -1.55
C HIS A 230 -17.27 1.97 -0.48
N ILE A 231 -16.79 1.58 0.69
CA ILE A 231 -16.47 2.52 1.78
C ILE A 231 -14.98 2.46 2.15
N GLY A 232 -14.31 1.34 1.89
CA GLY A 232 -12.91 1.11 2.27
C GLY A 232 -11.96 2.14 1.69
N THR A 233 -12.09 2.48 0.42
CA THR A 233 -11.27 3.49 -0.25
C THR A 233 -11.42 4.86 0.41
N PHE A 234 -12.67 5.33 0.61
CA PHE A 234 -12.87 6.60 1.29
C PHE A 234 -12.43 6.54 2.76
N ALA A 235 -12.68 5.45 3.46
CA ALA A 235 -12.26 5.30 4.86
C ALA A 235 -10.75 5.47 5.05
N SER A 236 -9.94 4.99 4.09
CA SER A 236 -8.48 5.17 4.10
C SER A 236 -8.03 6.55 3.64
N ALA A 237 -8.78 7.21 2.74
CA ALA A 237 -8.44 8.50 2.15
C ALA A 237 -9.12 9.71 2.84
N ALA A 238 -9.94 9.49 3.86
CA ALA A 238 -10.79 10.54 4.45
C ALA A 238 -10.00 11.76 4.93
N THR A 239 -8.84 11.57 5.55
CA THR A 239 -7.98 12.67 5.98
C THR A 239 -7.39 13.41 4.79
N LEU A 240 -6.97 12.72 3.74
CA LEU A 240 -6.44 13.34 2.52
C LEU A 240 -7.46 14.27 1.86
N TYR A 241 -8.72 13.81 1.74
CA TYR A 241 -9.80 14.63 1.19
C TYR A 241 -10.16 15.80 2.10
N ASP A 242 -10.21 15.58 3.41
CA ASP A 242 -10.55 16.64 4.38
C ASP A 242 -9.51 17.76 4.34
N VAL A 243 -8.23 17.40 4.36
CA VAL A 243 -7.11 18.35 4.24
C VAL A 243 -7.14 19.06 2.88
N GLY A 244 -7.39 18.31 1.80
CA GLY A 244 -7.52 18.90 0.46
C GLY A 244 -8.61 19.96 0.38
N MET A 245 -9.81 19.64 0.92
CA MET A 245 -10.97 20.54 0.92
C MET A 245 -10.78 21.74 1.84
N ASN A 246 -10.11 21.59 2.97
CA ASN A 246 -10.00 22.64 3.98
C ASN A 246 -8.79 23.57 3.73
N HIS A 247 -7.68 23.08 3.14
CA HIS A 247 -6.42 23.80 3.14
C HIS A 247 -5.79 24.01 1.76
N PHE A 248 -6.10 23.15 0.77
CA PHE A 248 -5.37 23.17 -0.50
C PHE A 248 -6.21 23.55 -1.71
N TRP A 249 -7.43 23.01 -1.85
CA TRP A 249 -8.22 23.23 -3.06
C TRP A 249 -8.91 24.57 -3.05
N ARG A 250 -8.75 25.29 -4.14
CA ARG A 250 -9.32 26.61 -4.30
C ARG A 250 -10.56 26.53 -5.20
N ALA A 251 -11.69 26.91 -4.64
CA ALA A 251 -12.95 26.93 -5.36
C ALA A 251 -12.99 28.06 -6.42
N LYS A 252 -13.79 27.85 -7.46
CA LYS A 252 -14.07 28.87 -8.46
C LYS A 252 -14.76 30.09 -7.82
N ASN A 253 -14.32 31.28 -8.20
CA ASN A 253 -14.94 32.56 -7.86
C ASN A 253 -14.92 33.52 -9.05
N HIS A 254 -15.30 34.81 -8.85
CA HIS A 254 -15.35 35.81 -9.92
C HIS A 254 -13.99 36.11 -10.57
N GLN A 255 -12.90 35.88 -9.88
CA GLN A 255 -11.53 36.22 -10.31
C GLN A 255 -10.66 34.99 -10.57
N PHE A 256 -11.10 33.80 -10.17
CA PHE A 256 -10.32 32.56 -10.23
C PHE A 256 -11.18 31.40 -10.74
N GLY A 257 -10.69 30.71 -11.77
CA GLY A 257 -11.42 29.63 -12.43
C GLY A 257 -11.59 28.34 -11.60
N GLY A 258 -10.93 28.24 -10.46
CA GLY A 258 -10.94 27.07 -9.57
C GLY A 258 -9.94 25.99 -9.96
N ASP A 259 -9.42 25.29 -8.97
CA ASP A 259 -8.61 24.10 -9.19
C ASP A 259 -9.48 22.96 -9.73
N LEU A 260 -8.87 22.00 -10.40
CA LEU A 260 -9.54 20.86 -11.01
C LEU A 260 -9.19 19.60 -10.25
N ILE A 261 -10.18 18.82 -9.84
CA ILE A 261 -9.99 17.66 -8.97
C ILE A 261 -10.54 16.41 -9.64
N TYR A 262 -9.65 15.44 -9.90
CA TYR A 262 -10.00 14.08 -10.28
C TYR A 262 -10.14 13.25 -9.00
N PHE A 263 -11.35 13.11 -8.51
CA PHE A 263 -11.63 12.29 -7.33
C PHE A 263 -11.52 10.81 -7.68
N GLN A 264 -10.89 10.00 -6.84
CA GLN A 264 -10.91 8.56 -7.02
C GLN A 264 -12.35 8.04 -7.01
N GLY A 265 -12.75 7.27 -8.02
CA GLY A 265 -14.14 6.88 -8.23
C GLY A 265 -14.81 6.24 -7.02
N HIS A 266 -14.13 5.31 -6.38
CA HIS A 266 -14.62 4.59 -5.19
C HIS A 266 -14.71 5.46 -3.92
N SER A 267 -14.19 6.68 -3.94
CA SER A 267 -14.30 7.65 -2.83
C SER A 267 -15.52 8.57 -2.93
N ALA A 268 -16.36 8.43 -3.95
CA ALA A 268 -17.56 9.23 -4.15
C ALA A 268 -18.47 9.35 -2.89
N PRO A 269 -18.67 8.29 -2.06
CA PRO A 269 -19.47 8.41 -0.83
C PRO A 269 -19.00 9.51 0.12
N GLY A 270 -17.69 9.71 0.24
CA GLY A 270 -17.14 10.78 1.07
C GLY A 270 -17.41 12.18 0.52
N VAL A 271 -17.31 12.34 -0.80
CA VAL A 271 -17.60 13.62 -1.47
C VAL A 271 -19.09 13.96 -1.35
N TYR A 272 -19.99 12.99 -1.54
CA TYR A 272 -21.43 13.18 -1.31
C TYR A 272 -21.73 13.54 0.15
N SER A 273 -21.11 12.86 1.09
CA SER A 273 -21.26 13.14 2.51
C SER A 273 -20.82 14.57 2.87
N ARG A 274 -19.70 15.04 2.33
CA ARG A 274 -19.24 16.42 2.52
C ARG A 274 -20.22 17.41 1.90
N ALA A 275 -20.65 17.19 0.67
CA ALA A 275 -21.60 18.04 -0.04
C ALA A 275 -22.97 18.12 0.68
N PHE A 276 -23.39 17.05 1.33
CA PHE A 276 -24.59 17.05 2.18
C PHE A 276 -24.41 17.96 3.40
N LEU A 277 -23.28 17.90 4.08
CA LEU A 277 -23.00 18.78 5.23
C LEU A 277 -22.90 20.26 4.82
N GLU A 278 -22.52 20.53 3.57
CA GLU A 278 -22.49 21.87 2.99
C GLU A 278 -23.87 22.33 2.46
N GLY A 279 -24.91 21.52 2.58
CA GLY A 279 -26.27 21.84 2.09
C GLY A 279 -26.44 21.76 0.57
N ARG A 280 -25.47 21.16 -0.15
CA ARG A 280 -25.51 21.01 -1.62
C ARG A 280 -26.30 19.77 -2.07
N LEU A 281 -26.45 18.79 -1.21
CA LEU A 281 -27.24 17.58 -1.43
C LEU A 281 -28.26 17.41 -0.33
N SER A 282 -29.42 16.84 -0.66
CA SER A 282 -30.49 16.55 0.28
C SER A 282 -30.31 15.15 0.90
N ARG A 283 -31.01 14.91 2.01
CA ARG A 283 -31.07 13.58 2.62
C ARG A 283 -31.67 12.54 1.69
N GLU A 284 -32.72 12.92 0.94
CA GLU A 284 -33.36 12.04 -0.05
C GLU A 284 -32.37 11.57 -1.11
N GLN A 285 -31.51 12.49 -1.61
CA GLN A 285 -30.47 12.14 -2.55
C GLN A 285 -29.47 11.12 -1.96
N LEU A 286 -29.04 11.31 -0.70
CA LEU A 286 -28.17 10.33 -0.03
C LEU A 286 -28.85 8.97 0.16
N ASP A 287 -30.14 8.95 0.48
CA ASP A 287 -30.93 7.72 0.63
C ASP A 287 -31.13 6.97 -0.71
N ASN A 288 -30.93 7.67 -1.84
CA ASN A 288 -30.97 7.15 -3.21
C ASN A 288 -29.54 6.98 -3.81
N PHE A 289 -28.56 6.71 -2.96
CA PHE A 289 -27.20 6.39 -3.42
C PHE A 289 -27.19 5.16 -4.34
N ARG A 290 -26.51 5.26 -5.49
CA ARG A 290 -26.43 4.24 -6.55
C ARG A 290 -27.77 3.94 -7.25
N GLN A 291 -28.71 4.87 -7.23
CA GLN A 291 -29.99 4.77 -7.93
C GLN A 291 -30.10 5.89 -8.98
N GLU A 292 -29.09 5.99 -9.83
CA GLU A 292 -28.92 7.06 -10.80
C GLU A 292 -29.99 7.14 -11.89
N VAL A 293 -30.78 6.08 -12.08
CA VAL A 293 -31.89 6.05 -13.04
C VAL A 293 -33.08 6.90 -12.56
N GLY A 294 -33.18 7.12 -11.25
CA GLY A 294 -34.22 7.93 -10.64
C GLY A 294 -33.88 9.43 -10.66
N PRO A 295 -34.91 10.31 -10.63
CA PRO A 295 -34.73 11.78 -10.76
C PRO A 295 -33.92 12.39 -9.60
N ASN A 296 -33.85 11.75 -8.44
CA ASN A 296 -33.15 12.19 -7.23
C ASN A 296 -32.05 11.21 -6.82
N GLY A 297 -31.56 10.38 -7.74
CA GLY A 297 -30.52 9.39 -7.46
C GLY A 297 -29.13 10.00 -7.53
N LEU A 298 -28.22 9.51 -6.66
CA LEU A 298 -26.80 9.80 -6.77
C LEU A 298 -26.11 8.76 -7.63
N SER A 299 -25.25 9.19 -8.52
CA SER A 299 -24.45 8.28 -9.34
C SER A 299 -23.52 7.41 -8.48
N SER A 300 -23.33 6.17 -8.90
CA SER A 300 -22.44 5.20 -8.22
C SER A 300 -21.02 5.73 -8.09
N TYR A 301 -20.60 6.48 -9.11
CA TYR A 301 -19.24 7.04 -9.25
C TYR A 301 -19.31 8.43 -9.85
N PRO A 302 -18.22 9.22 -9.88
CA PRO A 302 -18.17 10.48 -10.58
C PRO A 302 -18.62 10.33 -12.04
N HIS A 303 -19.77 10.95 -12.37
CA HIS A 303 -20.39 10.81 -13.68
C HIS A 303 -20.96 12.16 -14.16
N PRO A 304 -20.21 12.92 -14.99
CA PRO A 304 -20.61 14.27 -15.40
C PRO A 304 -21.93 14.35 -16.18
N TRP A 305 -22.34 13.28 -16.86
CA TRP A 305 -23.59 13.26 -17.62
C TRP A 305 -24.82 13.06 -16.72
N LEU A 306 -24.69 12.22 -15.69
CA LEU A 306 -25.78 11.97 -14.74
C LEU A 306 -25.92 13.10 -13.70
N MET A 307 -24.79 13.72 -13.34
CA MET A 307 -24.73 14.79 -12.34
C MET A 307 -23.87 15.95 -12.87
N ASN A 308 -24.32 16.60 -13.95
CA ASN A 308 -23.57 17.61 -14.71
C ASN A 308 -23.24 18.89 -13.92
N ASN A 309 -24.00 19.22 -12.90
CA ASN A 309 -23.74 20.36 -12.01
C ASN A 309 -22.92 19.99 -10.78
N PHE A 310 -22.51 18.73 -10.66
CA PHE A 310 -21.79 18.22 -9.50
C PHE A 310 -20.40 17.68 -9.87
N TRP A 311 -20.33 16.76 -10.83
CA TRP A 311 -19.09 16.13 -11.27
C TRP A 311 -18.52 16.80 -12.52
N GLN A 312 -17.22 17.09 -12.52
CA GLN A 312 -16.52 17.62 -13.68
C GLN A 312 -15.87 16.52 -14.54
N PHE A 313 -15.38 15.46 -13.89
CA PHE A 313 -14.60 14.41 -14.54
C PHE A 313 -15.12 13.02 -14.21
N PRO A 314 -15.16 12.11 -15.20
CA PRO A 314 -15.43 10.70 -14.95
C PRO A 314 -14.12 10.01 -14.47
N THR A 315 -14.16 9.31 -13.35
CA THR A 315 -12.97 8.68 -12.75
C THR A 315 -13.18 7.24 -12.32
N VAL A 316 -14.26 6.61 -12.75
CA VAL A 316 -14.58 5.23 -12.36
C VAL A 316 -13.67 4.20 -13.03
N SER A 317 -13.29 4.46 -14.28
CA SER A 317 -12.40 3.57 -15.03
C SER A 317 -10.98 3.72 -14.51
N MET A 318 -10.52 2.72 -13.76
CA MET A 318 -9.17 2.71 -13.20
C MET A 318 -8.12 2.81 -14.31
N GLY A 319 -7.06 3.59 -14.07
CA GLY A 319 -6.02 3.88 -15.03
C GLY A 319 -6.29 5.07 -15.95
N LEU A 320 -7.55 5.38 -16.27
CA LEU A 320 -7.88 6.52 -17.14
C LEU A 320 -7.82 7.86 -16.40
N GLY A 321 -8.17 7.89 -15.10
CA GLY A 321 -8.11 9.11 -14.29
C GLY A 321 -6.73 9.78 -14.28
N PRO A 322 -5.64 9.06 -13.96
CA PRO A 322 -4.27 9.58 -14.02
C PRO A 322 -3.90 10.14 -15.38
N MET A 323 -4.17 9.39 -16.45
CA MET A 323 -3.85 9.81 -17.82
C MET A 323 -4.63 11.05 -18.24
N LEU A 324 -5.93 11.10 -17.95
CA LEU A 324 -6.77 12.27 -18.25
C LEU A 324 -6.33 13.52 -17.48
N ALA A 325 -5.89 13.37 -16.23
CA ALA A 325 -5.37 14.47 -15.43
C ALA A 325 -4.08 15.06 -16.04
N ILE A 326 -3.18 14.21 -16.54
CA ILE A 326 -1.97 14.64 -17.26
C ILE A 326 -2.36 15.44 -18.52
N TYR A 327 -3.28 14.93 -19.33
CA TYR A 327 -3.72 15.64 -20.54
C TYR A 327 -4.47 16.92 -20.21
N GLN A 328 -5.25 16.95 -19.14
CA GLN A 328 -5.93 18.17 -18.67
C GLN A 328 -4.92 19.26 -18.28
N ALA A 329 -3.91 18.89 -17.47
CA ALA A 329 -2.86 19.82 -17.07
C ALA A 329 -2.07 20.35 -18.29
N ARG A 330 -1.74 19.47 -19.21
CA ARG A 330 -1.08 19.81 -20.49
C ARG A 330 -1.93 20.77 -21.32
N PHE A 331 -3.21 20.47 -21.48
CA PHE A 331 -4.12 21.30 -22.27
C PHE A 331 -4.30 22.68 -21.65
N MET A 332 -4.36 22.79 -20.32
CA MET A 332 -4.38 24.09 -19.64
C MET A 332 -3.13 24.91 -19.95
N LYS A 333 -1.93 24.32 -19.88
CA LYS A 333 -0.69 24.99 -20.27
C LYS A 333 -0.71 25.43 -21.74
N TYR A 334 -1.23 24.59 -22.63
CA TYR A 334 -1.41 24.95 -24.04
C TYR A 334 -2.31 26.19 -24.19
N LEU A 335 -3.45 26.23 -23.53
CA LEU A 335 -4.37 27.38 -23.59
C LEU A 335 -3.73 28.66 -23.05
N ILE A 336 -3.00 28.58 -21.95
CA ILE A 336 -2.22 29.70 -21.37
C ILE A 336 -1.18 30.19 -22.34
N ASN A 337 -0.35 29.28 -22.89
CA ASN A 337 0.71 29.62 -23.83
C ASN A 337 0.18 30.22 -25.14
N ARG A 338 -1.05 29.89 -25.53
CA ARG A 338 -1.74 30.48 -26.68
C ARG A 338 -2.42 31.81 -26.35
N GLY A 339 -2.41 32.25 -25.10
CA GLY A 339 -3.11 33.45 -24.64
C GLY A 339 -4.64 33.34 -24.68
N LEU A 340 -5.19 32.11 -24.76
CA LEU A 340 -6.63 31.84 -24.78
C LEU A 340 -7.27 31.91 -23.40
N ILE A 341 -6.50 31.62 -22.38
CA ILE A 341 -6.90 31.80 -20.98
C ILE A 341 -5.75 32.48 -20.20
N LYS A 342 -6.13 33.19 -19.14
CA LYS A 342 -5.16 33.81 -18.24
C LYS A 342 -4.49 32.74 -17.36
N ASP A 343 -3.20 32.93 -17.08
CA ASP A 343 -2.51 32.12 -16.07
C ASP A 343 -2.94 32.56 -14.67
N GLU A 344 -3.71 31.73 -14.02
CA GLU A 344 -4.22 31.91 -12.65
C GLU A 344 -3.52 30.97 -11.67
N ASN A 345 -2.47 30.27 -12.11
CA ASN A 345 -1.77 29.24 -11.31
C ASN A 345 -2.75 28.15 -10.77
N ARG A 346 -3.70 27.76 -11.60
CA ARG A 346 -4.66 26.69 -11.27
C ARG A 346 -3.95 25.35 -11.27
N LYS A 347 -4.32 24.49 -10.32
CA LYS A 347 -3.78 23.14 -10.19
C LYS A 347 -4.78 22.10 -10.67
N VAL A 348 -4.24 21.00 -11.17
CA VAL A 348 -4.96 19.76 -11.47
C VAL A 348 -4.50 18.73 -10.45
N TRP A 349 -5.45 18.27 -9.64
CA TRP A 349 -5.22 17.26 -8.61
C TRP A 349 -5.82 15.94 -9.07
N ALA A 350 -5.09 14.84 -8.92
CA ALA A 350 -5.62 13.51 -9.15
C ALA A 350 -5.43 12.64 -7.91
N PHE A 351 -6.53 12.13 -7.37
CA PHE A 351 -6.55 11.22 -6.24
C PHE A 351 -6.67 9.78 -6.76
N LEU A 352 -5.68 8.98 -6.45
CA LEU A 352 -5.46 7.67 -7.04
C LEU A 352 -5.29 6.61 -5.95
N GLY A 353 -5.59 5.35 -6.25
CA GLY A 353 -5.29 4.21 -5.40
C GLY A 353 -3.99 3.52 -5.83
N ASP A 354 -3.31 2.88 -4.88
CA ASP A 354 -2.12 2.08 -5.16
C ASP A 354 -2.42 0.89 -6.07
N GLY A 355 -3.59 0.25 -5.92
CA GLY A 355 -4.06 -0.78 -6.84
C GLY A 355 -4.38 -0.26 -8.24
N GLU A 356 -4.88 0.98 -8.36
CA GLU A 356 -5.12 1.64 -9.64
C GLU A 356 -3.81 1.91 -10.40
N MET A 357 -2.70 2.08 -9.69
CA MET A 357 -1.39 2.31 -10.31
C MET A 357 -0.81 1.07 -11.01
N ASP A 358 -1.39 -0.11 -10.83
CA ASP A 358 -1.02 -1.31 -11.58
C ASP A 358 -1.59 -1.34 -13.00
N GLU A 359 -2.60 -0.51 -13.28
CA GLU A 359 -3.12 -0.39 -14.63
C GLU A 359 -2.06 0.23 -15.55
N PRO A 360 -1.79 -0.35 -16.73
CA PRO A 360 -0.78 0.17 -17.66
C PRO A 360 -0.99 1.64 -18.02
N GLU A 361 -2.24 2.07 -18.13
CA GLU A 361 -2.63 3.45 -18.43
C GLU A 361 -2.22 4.43 -17.34
N SER A 362 -2.22 3.99 -16.07
CA SER A 362 -1.85 4.84 -14.93
C SER A 362 -0.42 5.34 -15.03
N LEU A 363 0.50 4.49 -15.48
CA LEU A 363 1.93 4.82 -15.62
C LEU A 363 2.30 5.26 -17.05
N GLY A 364 1.41 5.04 -18.01
CA GLY A 364 1.72 5.22 -19.45
C GLY A 364 2.11 6.64 -19.86
N ALA A 365 1.64 7.65 -19.15
CA ALA A 365 1.89 9.06 -19.49
C ALA A 365 2.73 9.84 -18.45
N ILE A 366 3.23 9.21 -17.38
CA ILE A 366 3.98 9.93 -16.33
C ILE A 366 5.25 10.61 -16.85
N ALA A 367 5.95 9.99 -17.80
CA ALA A 367 7.14 10.59 -18.42
C ALA A 367 6.78 11.81 -19.30
N LEU A 368 5.57 11.88 -19.86
CA LEU A 368 5.09 13.03 -20.61
C LEU A 368 4.94 14.26 -19.69
N ALA A 369 4.40 14.06 -18.50
CA ALA A 369 4.19 15.13 -17.52
C ALA A 369 5.51 15.81 -17.15
N SER A 370 6.53 15.04 -16.88
CA SER A 370 7.87 15.55 -16.56
C SER A 370 8.52 16.24 -17.76
N ARG A 371 8.50 15.61 -18.94
CA ARG A 371 9.08 16.18 -20.17
C ARG A 371 8.50 17.53 -20.56
N GLU A 372 7.20 17.74 -20.28
CA GLU A 372 6.49 19.00 -20.57
C GLU A 372 6.44 19.95 -19.37
N ASN A 373 7.14 19.64 -18.28
CA ASN A 373 7.21 20.45 -17.07
C ASN A 373 5.80 20.86 -16.55
N LEU A 374 4.93 19.88 -16.36
CA LEU A 374 3.57 20.12 -15.88
C LEU A 374 3.55 20.39 -14.36
N ASP A 375 4.08 21.53 -13.94
CA ASP A 375 4.15 21.99 -12.53
C ASP A 375 2.77 22.37 -11.94
N ASN A 376 1.75 22.35 -12.78
CA ASN A 376 0.35 22.52 -12.38
C ASN A 376 -0.37 21.20 -12.07
N LEU A 377 0.31 20.05 -12.11
CA LEU A 377 -0.24 18.72 -11.89
C LEU A 377 0.26 18.14 -10.56
N ILE A 378 -0.67 17.59 -9.77
CA ILE A 378 -0.37 16.96 -8.48
C ILE A 378 -1.11 15.62 -8.41
N PHE A 379 -0.37 14.53 -8.23
CA PHE A 379 -0.93 13.22 -7.91
C PHE A 379 -0.88 12.96 -6.41
N VAL A 380 -1.98 12.50 -5.84
CA VAL A 380 -2.08 12.04 -4.45
C VAL A 380 -2.45 10.56 -4.48
N ILE A 381 -1.46 9.70 -4.22
CA ILE A 381 -1.65 8.26 -4.28
C ILE A 381 -1.92 7.73 -2.87
N ASN A 382 -3.14 7.24 -2.64
CA ASN A 382 -3.54 6.62 -1.39
C ASN A 382 -3.08 5.16 -1.35
N CYS A 383 -1.94 4.92 -0.68
CA CYS A 383 -1.38 3.59 -0.52
C CYS A 383 -1.97 2.89 0.72
N ASN A 384 -3.18 2.37 0.59
CA ASN A 384 -3.81 1.55 1.63
C ASN A 384 -3.35 0.08 1.61
N LEU A 385 -2.54 -0.30 0.63
CA LEU A 385 -1.91 -1.62 0.41
C LEU A 385 -2.91 -2.73 0.08
N GLN A 386 -4.15 -2.40 -0.29
CA GLN A 386 -5.20 -3.39 -0.51
C GLN A 386 -5.88 -3.25 -1.87
N ARG A 387 -6.21 -4.41 -2.46
CA ARG A 387 -7.21 -4.58 -3.52
C ARG A 387 -8.45 -5.25 -2.95
N LEU A 388 -9.44 -5.54 -3.81
CA LEU A 388 -10.65 -6.26 -3.41
C LEU A 388 -10.34 -7.70 -2.97
N ASP A 389 -9.38 -8.34 -3.61
CA ASP A 389 -9.01 -9.74 -3.48
C ASP A 389 -7.77 -10.00 -2.60
N GLY A 390 -7.13 -8.94 -2.09
CA GLY A 390 -5.95 -9.10 -1.23
C GLY A 390 -4.98 -7.92 -1.23
N PRO A 391 -3.73 -8.15 -0.84
CA PRO A 391 -2.71 -7.11 -0.86
C PRO A 391 -2.29 -6.75 -2.28
N VAL A 392 -2.00 -5.46 -2.52
CA VAL A 392 -1.43 -4.98 -3.79
C VAL A 392 -0.08 -5.66 -4.05
N ARG A 393 0.75 -5.74 -3.01
CA ARG A 393 2.00 -6.51 -3.01
C ARG A 393 2.09 -7.33 -1.72
N GLY A 394 2.16 -8.65 -1.82
CA GLY A 394 2.34 -9.51 -0.65
C GLY A 394 3.78 -9.43 -0.11
N ASN A 395 4.74 -9.70 -0.98
CA ASN A 395 6.18 -9.82 -0.67
C ASN A 395 7.00 -8.61 -1.13
N GLY A 396 6.37 -7.53 -1.57
CA GLY A 396 7.00 -6.29 -2.02
C GLY A 396 6.56 -5.08 -1.22
N LYS A 397 6.89 -3.90 -1.73
CA LYS A 397 6.50 -2.59 -1.17
C LYS A 397 6.06 -1.67 -2.30
N ILE A 398 4.75 -1.55 -2.46
CA ILE A 398 4.18 -0.74 -3.55
C ILE A 398 4.63 0.72 -3.47
N ILE A 399 4.76 1.30 -2.27
CA ILE A 399 5.23 2.69 -2.11
C ILE A 399 6.63 2.88 -2.67
N GLN A 400 7.53 1.91 -2.45
CA GLN A 400 8.90 1.97 -2.97
C GLN A 400 8.94 1.75 -4.48
N GLU A 401 8.12 0.86 -5.02
CA GLU A 401 8.00 0.64 -6.46
C GLU A 401 7.51 1.91 -7.17
N LEU A 402 6.46 2.54 -6.63
CA LEU A 402 5.92 3.78 -7.17
C LEU A 402 6.91 4.93 -7.03
N GLU A 403 7.58 5.08 -5.87
CA GLU A 403 8.64 6.09 -5.71
C GLU A 403 9.69 5.96 -6.81
N GLY A 404 10.20 4.75 -7.04
CA GLY A 404 11.19 4.49 -8.09
C GLY A 404 10.69 4.85 -9.48
N SER A 405 9.46 4.47 -9.82
CA SER A 405 8.85 4.76 -11.12
C SER A 405 8.66 6.25 -11.37
N PHE A 406 8.11 6.98 -10.39
CA PHE A 406 7.87 8.43 -10.52
C PHE A 406 9.17 9.24 -10.51
N ARG A 407 10.12 8.91 -9.63
CA ARG A 407 11.44 9.56 -9.63
C ARG A 407 12.20 9.31 -10.93
N GLY A 408 12.17 8.06 -11.43
CA GLY A 408 12.76 7.70 -12.72
C GLY A 408 12.14 8.44 -13.91
N ALA A 409 10.86 8.76 -13.82
CA ALA A 409 10.16 9.60 -14.79
C ALA A 409 10.37 11.11 -14.59
N GLY A 410 11.12 11.55 -13.59
CA GLY A 410 11.46 12.95 -13.33
C GLY A 410 10.46 13.73 -12.47
N TRP A 411 9.60 13.03 -11.72
CA TRP A 411 8.68 13.66 -10.78
C TRP A 411 9.33 13.98 -9.43
N ASN A 412 8.86 15.03 -8.78
CA ASN A 412 9.14 15.27 -7.38
C ASN A 412 8.21 14.39 -6.53
N VAL A 413 8.78 13.51 -5.72
CA VAL A 413 8.02 12.54 -4.91
C VAL A 413 8.15 12.84 -3.44
N ILE A 414 7.02 13.04 -2.77
CA ILE A 414 6.90 13.24 -1.32
C ILE A 414 6.19 12.03 -0.74
N LYS A 415 6.83 11.32 0.18
CA LYS A 415 6.24 10.21 0.92
C LYS A 415 5.72 10.68 2.28
N VAL A 416 4.49 10.28 2.60
CA VAL A 416 3.87 10.45 3.92
C VAL A 416 3.44 9.07 4.39
N ILE A 417 4.30 8.40 5.14
CA ILE A 417 4.12 7.00 5.54
C ILE A 417 3.69 6.87 6.99
N TRP A 418 4.35 7.61 7.88
CA TRP A 418 4.19 7.51 9.32
C TRP A 418 3.51 8.73 9.90
N GLY A 419 2.54 8.51 10.80
CA GLY A 419 1.89 9.58 11.54
C GLY A 419 2.74 10.07 12.70
N SER A 420 2.34 11.19 13.30
CA SER A 420 3.09 11.93 14.34
C SER A 420 3.40 11.09 15.61
N TYR A 421 2.61 10.05 15.90
CA TYR A 421 2.91 9.15 17.03
C TYR A 421 4.22 8.35 16.86
N TRP A 422 4.75 8.24 15.62
CA TRP A 422 6.04 7.61 15.36
C TRP A 422 7.24 8.53 15.61
N ASP A 423 7.05 9.85 15.60
CA ASP A 423 8.13 10.83 15.69
C ASP A 423 8.99 10.66 16.96
N PRO A 424 8.42 10.45 18.16
CA PRO A 424 9.22 10.20 19.36
C PRO A 424 10.05 8.92 19.28
N LEU A 425 9.54 7.88 18.61
CA LEU A 425 10.28 6.63 18.42
C LEU A 425 11.42 6.79 17.43
N LEU A 426 11.17 7.48 16.31
CA LEU A 426 12.20 7.79 15.31
C LEU A 426 13.28 8.71 15.87
N ALA A 427 12.92 9.73 16.66
CA ALA A 427 13.88 10.60 17.34
C ALA A 427 14.76 9.87 18.36
N ASN A 428 14.26 8.78 18.96
CA ASN A 428 15.00 7.95 19.90
C ASN A 428 15.74 6.79 19.24
N ASP A 429 15.57 6.56 17.94
CA ASP A 429 16.28 5.52 17.17
C ASP A 429 17.71 5.94 16.82
N LYS A 430 18.56 6.02 17.83
CA LYS A 430 19.96 6.46 17.66
C LYS A 430 20.79 5.51 16.80
N THR A 431 20.34 4.28 16.63
CA THR A 431 21.05 3.23 15.88
C THR A 431 20.56 3.09 14.44
N GLY A 432 19.45 3.72 14.07
CA GLY A 432 18.78 3.52 12.79
C GLY A 432 18.11 2.15 12.65
N LEU A 433 18.02 1.39 13.75
CA LEU A 433 17.50 0.02 13.71
C LEU A 433 15.98 -0.01 13.47
N LEU A 434 15.25 1.01 13.95
CA LEU A 434 13.83 1.18 13.67
C LEU A 434 13.61 1.43 12.17
N ILE A 435 14.37 2.34 11.57
CA ILE A 435 14.33 2.61 10.13
C ILE A 435 14.69 1.35 9.34
N LYS A 436 15.71 0.62 9.78
CA LYS A 436 16.07 -0.68 9.17
C LYS A 436 14.87 -1.64 9.22
N ARG A 437 14.20 -1.79 10.36
CA ARG A 437 13.01 -2.65 10.50
C ARG A 437 11.85 -2.19 9.61
N MET A 438 11.63 -0.89 9.50
CA MET A 438 10.65 -0.30 8.58
C MET A 438 10.98 -0.61 7.11
N ASN A 439 12.26 -0.59 6.75
CA ASN A 439 12.70 -0.97 5.41
C ASN A 439 12.58 -2.48 5.12
N GLU A 440 12.73 -3.33 6.12
CA GLU A 440 12.66 -4.80 5.96
C GLU A 440 11.22 -5.31 5.82
N ALA A 441 10.28 -4.71 6.56
CA ALA A 441 8.90 -5.18 6.56
C ALA A 441 8.24 -4.96 5.19
N VAL A 442 7.57 -5.99 4.68
CA VAL A 442 6.83 -5.97 3.41
C VAL A 442 5.36 -5.60 3.60
N ASP A 443 4.65 -5.27 2.52
CA ASP A 443 3.27 -4.82 2.58
C ASP A 443 2.33 -5.84 3.23
N GLY A 444 2.53 -7.14 2.99
CA GLY A 444 1.77 -8.20 3.65
C GLY A 444 1.96 -8.23 5.17
N GLU A 445 3.18 -7.96 5.67
CA GLU A 445 3.42 -7.80 7.11
C GLU A 445 2.70 -6.56 7.66
N TYR A 446 2.76 -5.42 6.95
CA TYR A 446 2.08 -4.19 7.38
C TYR A 446 0.57 -4.33 7.46
N GLN A 447 -0.03 -5.09 6.55
CA GLN A 447 -1.46 -5.44 6.64
C GLN A 447 -1.76 -6.31 7.87
N ALA A 448 -0.94 -7.34 8.11
CA ALA A 448 -1.09 -8.20 9.28
C ALA A 448 -0.94 -7.40 10.58
N PHE A 449 -0.01 -6.43 10.65
CA PHE A 449 0.16 -5.54 11.79
C PHE A 449 -1.11 -4.72 12.06
N LYS A 450 -1.75 -4.22 11.01
CA LYS A 450 -3.00 -3.46 11.17
C LYS A 450 -4.19 -4.34 11.55
N ALA A 451 -4.27 -5.56 11.04
CA ALA A 451 -5.40 -6.45 11.27
C ALA A 451 -5.37 -7.11 12.67
N LYS A 452 -4.17 -7.44 13.20
CA LYS A 452 -4.01 -8.30 14.36
C LYS A 452 -3.79 -7.55 15.70
N GLY A 453 -3.69 -6.23 15.69
CA GLY A 453 -3.62 -5.40 16.88
C GLY A 453 -2.23 -5.20 17.50
N GLY A 454 -2.19 -4.39 18.59
CA GLY A 454 -0.95 -3.90 19.17
C GLY A 454 -0.03 -4.97 19.77
N ALA A 455 -0.59 -6.00 20.40
CA ALA A 455 0.19 -7.12 20.94
C ALA A 455 0.95 -7.85 19.83
N TYR A 456 0.30 -8.07 18.68
CA TYR A 456 0.95 -8.69 17.51
C TYR A 456 2.06 -7.81 16.92
N VAL A 457 1.84 -6.48 16.85
CA VAL A 457 2.86 -5.52 16.41
C VAL A 457 4.04 -5.51 17.35
N ARG A 458 3.81 -5.54 18.68
CA ARG A 458 4.87 -5.65 19.68
C ARG A 458 5.73 -6.89 19.43
N GLU A 459 5.10 -8.04 19.25
CA GLU A 459 5.81 -9.32 19.06
C GLU A 459 6.52 -9.38 17.71
N LYS A 460 5.82 -9.11 16.61
CA LYS A 460 6.31 -9.40 15.25
C LYS A 460 7.06 -8.25 14.61
N PHE A 461 6.75 -6.99 14.93
CA PHE A 461 7.47 -5.84 14.41
C PHE A 461 8.64 -5.44 15.32
N PHE A 462 8.35 -5.07 16.56
CA PHE A 462 9.36 -4.63 17.51
C PHE A 462 10.16 -5.81 18.10
N GLY A 463 9.54 -6.97 18.29
CA GLY A 463 10.16 -8.16 18.85
C GLY A 463 11.20 -8.81 17.96
N LYS A 464 11.31 -8.42 16.68
CA LYS A 464 12.35 -8.89 15.78
C LYS A 464 13.76 -8.54 16.26
N TYR A 465 13.89 -7.42 16.97
CA TYR A 465 15.15 -6.93 17.52
C TYR A 465 14.98 -6.58 19.02
N PRO A 466 15.85 -7.11 19.90
CA PRO A 466 15.77 -6.83 21.33
C PRO A 466 15.81 -5.34 21.69
N GLU A 467 16.57 -4.55 20.92
CA GLU A 467 16.69 -3.11 21.09
C GLU A 467 15.35 -2.39 20.80
N LEU A 468 14.63 -2.82 19.77
CA LEU A 468 13.32 -2.27 19.44
C LEU A 468 12.27 -2.68 20.47
N SER A 469 12.34 -3.91 21.00
CA SER A 469 11.48 -4.33 22.14
C SER A 469 11.71 -3.43 23.37
N LYS A 470 12.97 -3.05 23.62
CA LYS A 470 13.32 -2.14 24.70
C LYS A 470 12.81 -0.71 24.44
N LEU A 471 12.86 -0.24 23.18
CA LEU A 471 12.39 1.10 22.78
C LEU A 471 10.90 1.29 23.12
N VAL A 472 10.09 0.25 23.00
CA VAL A 472 8.64 0.29 23.26
C VAL A 472 8.24 -0.35 24.59
N SER A 473 9.18 -0.59 25.50
CA SER A 473 8.92 -1.27 26.79
C SER A 473 7.91 -0.54 27.67
N SER A 474 7.85 0.79 27.60
CA SER A 474 6.90 1.64 28.35
C SER A 474 5.55 1.83 27.65
N TYR A 475 5.41 1.41 26.41
CA TYR A 475 4.18 1.53 25.63
C TYR A 475 3.23 0.36 25.95
N SER A 476 1.95 0.63 26.19
CA SER A 476 0.93 -0.43 26.20
C SER A 476 0.65 -0.93 24.78
N ASP A 477 0.00 -2.10 24.64
CA ASP A 477 -0.44 -2.59 23.34
C ASP A 477 -1.45 -1.64 22.66
N LYS A 478 -2.21 -0.91 23.46
CA LYS A 478 -3.12 0.13 22.97
C LYS A 478 -2.35 1.34 22.41
N ASP A 479 -1.24 1.70 23.00
CA ASP A 479 -0.39 2.79 22.49
C ASP A 479 0.31 2.36 21.20
N ILE A 480 0.83 1.13 21.14
CA ILE A 480 1.38 0.56 19.90
C ILE A 480 0.32 0.51 18.80
N TRP A 481 -0.92 0.17 19.12
CA TRP A 481 -2.02 0.18 18.17
C TRP A 481 -2.35 1.58 17.60
N ARG A 482 -2.03 2.63 18.35
CA ARG A 482 -2.21 4.03 17.93
C ARG A 482 -1.12 4.54 16.98
N LEU A 483 -0.04 3.78 16.80
CA LEU A 483 1.01 4.12 15.84
C LEU A 483 0.45 4.01 14.41
N ASN A 484 -0.18 5.08 13.95
CA ASN A 484 -0.89 5.14 12.68
C ASN A 484 0.03 5.44 11.51
N ARG A 485 -0.44 5.15 10.32
CA ARG A 485 0.17 5.62 9.07
C ARG A 485 -0.22 7.07 8.80
N GLY A 486 0.61 7.79 8.00
CA GLY A 486 0.48 9.23 7.76
C GLY A 486 -0.89 9.67 7.21
N GLY A 487 -1.53 8.88 6.35
CA GLY A 487 -2.86 9.21 5.81
C GLY A 487 -4.01 9.14 6.80
N HIS A 488 -3.77 8.80 8.06
CA HIS A 488 -4.78 8.66 9.12
C HIS A 488 -4.56 9.60 10.31
N ASP A 489 -3.52 10.42 10.27
CA ASP A 489 -3.15 11.34 11.34
C ASP A 489 -3.59 12.78 11.07
#